data_2777c52c547f2bb93737f840de3af14a
#
_entry.id   2777c52c547f2bb93737f840de3af14a
#
_cell.length_a   1.000
_cell.length_b   1.000
_cell.length_c   1.000
_cell.angle_alpha   90.00
_cell.angle_beta   90.00
_cell.angle_gamma   90.00
#
_symmetry.space_group_name_H-M   'P 1'
#
loop_
_entity.id
_entity.type
_entity.pdbx_description
1 polymer ?
#
loop_
_entity_poly.entity_id
_entity_poly.type
_entity_poly.pdbx_seq_one_letter_code
_entity_poly.pdbx_strand_id
1 'polypeptide(L)'
;MRDDVKQLLALQDTDQKIQALELELVRIPQLQEDAKERLAKDTESLATAKSNFQTNEIEIKNVELDIGTRKNTIDRLKNQQFETKKNDEYTKLGQEVIRYEKEVDELETRELELMEKADDLRSKISDAEQNLAQTQGLVDEEIAELQARLDDRKIELAETKTARETLVTQVDDEDLLDTYHRLYNKRESQAVVRVTSERICTSCHIQVTPATFALAQSGTAIAHCDNCSAILFP
;
A
#
# COMPACT_ATOMS: atom_id res chain seq x y z
N MET A 1 -40.48 24.62 -11.64
CA MET A 1 -39.84 24.11 -10.40
C MET A 1 -39.92 25.22 -9.36
N ARG A 2 -40.32 24.91 -8.15
CA ARG A 2 -40.42 25.86 -6.98
C ARG A 2 -39.02 26.31 -6.58
N ASP A 3 -38.94 27.51 -6.00
CA ASP A 3 -37.61 28.05 -5.61
C ASP A 3 -37.04 27.33 -4.38
N ASP A 4 -37.86 26.90 -3.43
CA ASP A 4 -37.44 26.05 -2.32
C ASP A 4 -36.87 24.71 -2.75
N VAL A 5 -37.47 24.07 -3.78
CA VAL A 5 -36.90 22.80 -4.34
C VAL A 5 -35.57 23.05 -5.05
N LYS A 6 -35.37 24.23 -5.69
CA LYS A 6 -34.04 24.59 -6.27
C LYS A 6 -33.03 24.82 -5.18
N GLN A 7 -33.37 25.43 -4.06
CA GLN A 7 -32.49 25.63 -2.91
C GLN A 7 -32.10 24.32 -2.29
N LEU A 8 -33.03 23.36 -2.12
CA LEU A 8 -32.74 22.02 -1.62
C LEU A 8 -31.88 21.22 -2.58
N LEU A 9 -32.03 21.39 -3.89
CA LEU A 9 -31.18 20.74 -4.89
C LEU A 9 -29.75 21.26 -4.79
N ALA A 10 -29.56 22.59 -4.70
CA ALA A 10 -28.25 23.18 -4.49
C ALA A 10 -27.62 22.74 -3.16
N LEU A 11 -28.42 22.60 -2.10
CA LEU A 11 -27.98 22.07 -0.81
C LEU A 11 -27.54 20.61 -0.95
N GLN A 12 -28.31 19.78 -1.66
CA GLN A 12 -27.95 18.36 -1.92
C GLN A 12 -26.65 18.22 -2.71
N ASP A 13 -26.45 19.01 -3.77
CA ASP A 13 -25.22 19.01 -4.55
C ASP A 13 -24.01 19.36 -3.68
N THR A 14 -24.20 20.35 -2.77
CA THR A 14 -23.17 20.75 -1.82
C THR A 14 -22.88 19.67 -0.78
N ASP A 15 -23.91 19.02 -0.23
CA ASP A 15 -23.78 17.92 0.73
C ASP A 15 -23.10 16.70 0.10
N GLN A 16 -23.42 16.38 -1.16
CA GLN A 16 -22.75 15.32 -1.91
C GLN A 16 -21.26 15.65 -2.15
N LYS A 17 -20.96 16.93 -2.45
CA LYS A 17 -19.57 17.38 -2.60
C LYS A 17 -18.81 17.28 -1.27
N ILE A 18 -19.41 17.65 -0.14
CA ILE A 18 -18.82 17.49 1.20
C ILE A 18 -18.50 16.02 1.45
N GLN A 19 -19.46 15.14 1.21
CA GLN A 19 -19.27 13.69 1.40
C GLN A 19 -18.14 13.12 0.53
N ALA A 20 -18.06 13.54 -0.73
CA ALA A 20 -16.98 13.12 -1.62
C ALA A 20 -15.60 13.60 -1.13
N LEU A 21 -15.51 14.86 -0.66
CA LEU A 21 -14.28 15.40 -0.10
C LEU A 21 -13.87 14.70 1.20
N GLU A 22 -14.82 14.39 2.08
CA GLU A 22 -14.56 13.66 3.33
C GLU A 22 -14.04 12.23 3.04
N LEU A 23 -14.58 11.55 2.03
CA LEU A 23 -14.07 10.25 1.59
C LEU A 23 -12.65 10.35 1.03
N GLU A 24 -12.33 11.39 0.23
CA GLU A 24 -10.97 11.62 -0.25
C GLU A 24 -9.99 11.87 0.90
N LEU A 25 -10.38 12.66 1.91
CA LEU A 25 -9.55 12.93 3.09
C LEU A 25 -9.22 11.67 3.91
N VAL A 26 -10.10 10.68 3.89
CA VAL A 26 -9.84 9.36 4.50
C VAL A 26 -8.97 8.49 3.60
N ARG A 27 -9.16 8.56 2.28
CA ARG A 27 -8.45 7.73 1.31
C ARG A 27 -6.99 8.13 1.13
N ILE A 28 -6.69 9.44 1.11
CA ILE A 28 -5.34 9.93 0.85
C ILE A 28 -4.31 9.41 1.87
N PRO A 29 -4.54 9.45 3.19
CA PRO A 29 -3.61 8.86 4.16
C PRO A 29 -3.39 7.36 3.97
N GLN A 30 -4.39 6.62 3.51
CA GLN A 30 -4.23 5.19 3.19
C GLN A 30 -3.28 4.99 2.01
N LEU A 31 -3.41 5.80 0.96
CA LEU A 31 -2.49 5.76 -0.19
C LEU A 31 -1.04 6.13 0.21
N GLN A 32 -0.88 7.08 1.15
CA GLN A 32 0.45 7.41 1.68
C GLN A 32 1.06 6.24 2.47
N GLU A 33 0.25 5.50 3.22
CA GLU A 33 0.73 4.33 3.96
C GLU A 33 1.07 3.17 3.01
N ASP A 34 0.25 2.91 2.00
CA ASP A 34 0.54 1.92 0.95
C ASP A 34 1.87 2.22 0.22
N ALA A 35 2.15 3.51 -0.03
CA ALA A 35 3.42 3.92 -0.61
C ALA A 35 4.61 3.63 0.32
N LYS A 36 4.49 3.92 1.62
CA LYS A 36 5.52 3.61 2.62
C LYS A 36 5.75 2.11 2.79
N GLU A 37 4.69 1.30 2.72
CA GLU A 37 4.82 -0.16 2.79
C GLU A 37 5.62 -0.73 1.62
N ARG A 38 5.49 -0.15 0.41
CA ARG A 38 6.33 -0.54 -0.75
C ARG A 38 7.81 -0.29 -0.45
N LEU A 39 8.14 0.88 0.07
CA LEU A 39 9.49 1.25 0.46
C LEU A 39 10.04 0.36 1.58
N ALA A 40 9.22 0.01 2.57
CA ALA A 40 9.59 -0.88 3.66
C ALA A 40 9.97 -2.28 3.14
N LYS A 41 9.24 -2.82 2.16
CA LYS A 41 9.54 -4.12 1.53
C LYS A 41 10.89 -4.12 0.81
N ASP A 42 11.20 -3.06 0.07
CA ASP A 42 12.50 -2.96 -0.60
C ASP A 42 13.65 -2.80 0.40
N THR A 43 13.41 -2.06 1.50
CA THR A 43 14.37 -1.92 2.61
C THR A 43 14.63 -3.27 3.28
N GLU A 44 13.60 -4.07 3.54
CA GLU A 44 13.72 -5.43 4.11
C GLU A 44 14.44 -6.38 3.16
N SER A 45 14.16 -6.29 1.85
CA SER A 45 14.85 -7.08 0.83
C SER A 45 16.35 -6.80 0.82
N LEU A 46 16.76 -5.53 0.87
CA LEU A 46 18.17 -5.13 0.96
C LEU A 46 18.80 -5.62 2.26
N ALA A 47 18.11 -5.48 3.40
CA ALA A 47 18.61 -5.95 4.70
C ALA A 47 18.83 -7.47 4.68
N THR A 48 17.92 -8.24 4.09
CA THR A 48 18.00 -9.69 3.93
C THR A 48 19.19 -10.08 3.03
N ALA A 49 19.38 -9.39 1.90
CA ALA A 49 20.50 -9.63 1.01
C ALA A 49 21.86 -9.39 1.72
N LYS A 50 21.98 -8.30 2.47
CA LYS A 50 23.17 -7.98 3.27
C LYS A 50 23.44 -9.01 4.38
N SER A 51 22.38 -9.46 5.07
CA SER A 51 22.51 -10.51 6.10
C SER A 51 22.98 -11.84 5.52
N ASN A 52 22.45 -12.24 4.36
CA ASN A 52 22.87 -13.45 3.66
C ASN A 52 24.34 -13.37 3.22
N PHE A 53 24.78 -12.22 2.73
CA PHE A 53 26.17 -12.00 2.36
C PHE A 53 27.10 -12.09 3.59
N GLN A 54 26.76 -11.45 4.71
CA GLN A 54 27.54 -11.53 5.94
C GLN A 54 27.65 -12.97 6.47
N THR A 55 26.55 -13.73 6.41
CA THR A 55 26.57 -15.14 6.80
C THR A 55 27.53 -15.96 5.92
N ASN A 56 27.48 -15.72 4.61
CA ASN A 56 28.38 -16.41 3.67
C ASN A 56 29.86 -16.01 3.90
N GLU A 57 30.15 -14.75 4.21
CA GLU A 57 31.52 -14.33 4.56
C GLU A 57 32.04 -15.01 5.83
N ILE A 58 31.16 -15.22 6.82
CA ILE A 58 31.52 -15.99 8.03
C ILE A 58 31.81 -17.44 7.68
N GLU A 59 31.01 -18.06 6.79
CA GLU A 59 31.26 -19.44 6.32
C GLU A 59 32.60 -19.56 5.60
N ILE A 60 32.95 -18.62 4.71
CA ILE A 60 34.23 -18.57 4.04
C ILE A 60 35.37 -18.53 5.05
N LYS A 61 35.32 -17.61 6.02
CA LYS A 61 36.36 -17.50 7.07
C LYS A 61 36.53 -18.79 7.88
N ASN A 62 35.43 -19.48 8.18
CA ASN A 62 35.48 -20.74 8.90
C ASN A 62 36.18 -21.81 8.08
N VAL A 63 35.88 -21.92 6.78
CA VAL A 63 36.52 -22.86 5.87
C VAL A 63 38.03 -22.55 5.71
N GLU A 64 38.38 -21.25 5.56
CA GLU A 64 39.80 -20.81 5.53
C GLU A 64 40.56 -21.23 6.80
N LEU A 65 39.96 -21.08 7.99
CA LEU A 65 40.55 -21.52 9.25
C LEU A 65 40.73 -23.05 9.31
N ASP A 66 39.75 -23.80 8.82
CA ASP A 66 39.80 -25.25 8.75
C ASP A 66 40.92 -25.71 7.79
N ILE A 67 41.03 -25.11 6.63
CA ILE A 67 42.13 -25.35 5.67
C ILE A 67 43.49 -25.08 6.33
N GLY A 68 43.63 -23.93 6.99
CA GLY A 68 44.85 -23.56 7.71
C GLY A 68 45.24 -24.62 8.78
N THR A 69 44.22 -25.06 9.55
CA THR A 69 44.42 -26.09 10.59
C THR A 69 44.88 -27.44 10.00
N ARG A 70 44.27 -27.85 8.85
CA ARG A 70 44.65 -29.10 8.15
C ARG A 70 46.06 -28.98 7.56
N LYS A 71 46.41 -27.87 6.91
CA LYS A 71 47.74 -27.61 6.36
C LYS A 71 48.82 -27.66 7.45
N ASN A 72 48.60 -27.00 8.61
CA ASN A 72 49.51 -27.11 9.76
C ASN A 72 49.66 -28.54 10.28
N THR A 73 48.58 -29.32 10.26
CA THR A 73 48.63 -30.75 10.64
C THR A 73 49.43 -31.57 9.68
N ILE A 74 49.27 -31.35 8.36
CA ILE A 74 50.05 -31.98 7.29
C ILE A 74 51.55 -31.70 7.49
N ASP A 75 51.92 -30.44 7.73
CA ASP A 75 53.32 -30.05 7.93
C ASP A 75 53.92 -30.74 9.15
N ARG A 76 53.18 -30.84 10.27
CA ARG A 76 53.62 -31.58 11.45
C ARG A 76 53.80 -33.06 11.19
N LEU A 77 52.85 -33.69 10.46
CA LEU A 77 52.91 -35.10 10.13
C LEU A 77 54.10 -35.41 9.15
N LYS A 78 54.34 -34.54 8.18
CA LYS A 78 55.50 -34.65 7.26
C LYS A 78 56.82 -34.52 8.03
N ASN A 79 56.94 -33.65 8.99
CA ASN A 79 58.11 -33.51 9.85
C ASN A 79 58.32 -34.77 10.71
N GLN A 80 57.25 -35.29 11.34
CA GLN A 80 57.31 -36.54 12.10
C GLN A 80 57.69 -37.74 11.21
N GLN A 81 57.16 -37.78 9.98
CA GLN A 81 57.53 -38.83 9.00
C GLN A 81 58.99 -38.76 8.62
N PHE A 82 59.55 -37.57 8.50
CA PHE A 82 60.96 -37.39 8.22
C PHE A 82 61.90 -37.82 9.37
N GLU A 83 61.44 -37.66 10.62
CA GLU A 83 62.23 -37.99 11.82
C GLU A 83 62.15 -39.47 12.19
N THR A 84 61.15 -40.23 11.74
CA THR A 84 60.97 -41.63 12.12
C THR A 84 61.93 -42.55 11.42
N LYS A 85 62.44 -43.57 12.16
CA LYS A 85 63.34 -44.61 11.62
C LYS A 85 62.64 -45.95 11.40
N LYS A 86 61.32 -46.05 11.77
CA LYS A 86 60.56 -47.30 11.66
C LYS A 86 59.68 -47.27 10.41
N ASN A 87 59.84 -48.30 9.56
CA ASN A 87 59.13 -48.34 8.28
C ASN A 87 57.61 -48.39 8.42
N ASP A 88 57.06 -49.07 9.43
CA ASP A 88 55.64 -49.16 9.69
C ASP A 88 55.01 -47.77 10.13
N GLU A 89 55.76 -47.03 10.95
CA GLU A 89 55.35 -45.67 11.36
C GLU A 89 55.38 -44.68 10.19
N TYR A 90 56.43 -44.76 9.37
CA TYR A 90 56.59 -43.99 8.13
C TYR A 90 55.38 -44.15 7.21
N THR A 91 54.98 -45.43 6.98
CA THR A 91 53.82 -45.75 6.11
C THR A 91 52.54 -45.27 6.66
N LYS A 92 52.27 -45.39 7.97
CA LYS A 92 51.06 -44.87 8.63
C LYS A 92 50.98 -43.36 8.56
N LEU A 93 52.05 -42.64 8.87
CA LEU A 93 52.09 -41.17 8.79
C LEU A 93 51.86 -40.71 7.33
N GLY A 94 52.40 -41.38 6.34
CA GLY A 94 52.15 -41.09 4.93
C GLY A 94 50.69 -41.27 4.54
N GLN A 95 50.01 -42.32 5.05
CA GLN A 95 48.59 -42.50 4.82
C GLN A 95 47.74 -41.39 5.46
N GLU A 96 48.12 -40.91 6.67
CA GLU A 96 47.45 -39.79 7.32
C GLU A 96 47.66 -38.46 6.54
N VAL A 97 48.86 -38.22 6.03
CA VAL A 97 49.15 -37.07 5.17
C VAL A 97 48.24 -37.07 3.95
N ILE A 98 48.15 -38.18 3.22
CA ILE A 98 47.28 -38.31 2.05
C ILE A 98 45.79 -38.05 2.41
N ARG A 99 45.35 -38.54 3.56
CA ARG A 99 43.98 -38.28 4.03
C ARG A 99 43.74 -36.81 4.26
N TYR A 100 44.61 -36.11 4.98
CA TYR A 100 44.47 -34.67 5.24
C TYR A 100 44.62 -33.81 3.98
N GLU A 101 45.48 -34.22 3.04
CA GLU A 101 45.59 -33.54 1.74
C GLU A 101 44.25 -33.61 0.97
N LYS A 102 43.59 -34.79 0.99
CA LYS A 102 42.27 -34.93 0.39
C LYS A 102 41.21 -34.08 1.11
N GLU A 103 41.22 -34.00 2.45
CA GLU A 103 40.34 -33.14 3.21
C GLU A 103 40.56 -31.64 2.86
N VAL A 104 41.80 -31.23 2.59
CA VAL A 104 42.13 -29.86 2.14
C VAL A 104 41.54 -29.59 0.76
N ASP A 105 41.71 -30.51 -0.21
CA ASP A 105 41.15 -30.37 -1.55
C ASP A 105 39.61 -30.22 -1.53
N GLU A 106 38.93 -31.00 -0.67
CA GLU A 106 37.48 -30.90 -0.47
C GLU A 106 37.07 -29.55 0.14
N LEU A 107 37.84 -29.04 1.10
CA LEU A 107 37.60 -27.74 1.73
C LEU A 107 37.88 -26.56 0.76
N GLU A 108 38.96 -26.63 -0.02
CA GLU A 108 39.29 -25.62 -1.04
C GLU A 108 38.21 -25.57 -2.14
N THR A 109 37.65 -26.74 -2.52
CA THR A 109 36.51 -26.79 -3.44
C THR A 109 35.28 -26.05 -2.84
N ARG A 110 35.01 -26.33 -1.57
CA ARG A 110 33.91 -25.67 -0.86
C ARG A 110 34.14 -24.16 -0.71
N GLU A 111 35.34 -23.71 -0.44
CA GLU A 111 35.72 -22.30 -0.39
C GLU A 111 35.42 -21.60 -1.72
N LEU A 112 35.78 -22.21 -2.85
CA LEU A 112 35.49 -21.68 -4.18
C LEU A 112 33.99 -21.56 -4.43
N GLU A 113 33.19 -22.57 -4.07
CA GLU A 113 31.71 -22.51 -4.17
C GLU A 113 31.11 -21.36 -3.33
N LEU A 114 31.64 -21.16 -2.11
CA LEU A 114 31.18 -20.04 -1.24
C LEU A 114 31.62 -18.67 -1.78
N MET A 115 32.80 -18.60 -2.44
CA MET A 115 33.26 -17.37 -3.09
C MET A 115 32.37 -16.99 -4.30
N GLU A 116 32.04 -17.98 -5.15
CA GLU A 116 31.09 -17.76 -6.26
C GLU A 116 29.72 -17.27 -5.72
N LYS A 117 29.22 -17.90 -4.64
CA LYS A 117 28.00 -17.47 -3.98
C LYS A 117 28.12 -16.06 -3.40
N ALA A 118 29.30 -15.65 -2.90
CA ALA A 118 29.52 -14.29 -2.41
C ALA A 118 29.41 -13.26 -3.55
N ASP A 119 29.92 -13.57 -4.73
CA ASP A 119 29.82 -12.70 -5.90
C ASP A 119 28.36 -12.54 -6.38
N ASP A 120 27.59 -13.64 -6.39
CA ASP A 120 26.14 -13.61 -6.66
C ASP A 120 25.39 -12.76 -5.63
N LEU A 121 25.74 -12.88 -4.35
CA LEU A 121 25.11 -12.10 -3.28
C LEU A 121 25.46 -10.61 -3.37
N ARG A 122 26.68 -10.27 -3.79
CA ARG A 122 27.08 -8.85 -4.07
C ARG A 122 26.27 -8.25 -5.21
N SER A 123 26.04 -9.02 -6.28
CA SER A 123 25.17 -8.58 -7.38
C SER A 123 23.75 -8.31 -6.87
N LYS A 124 23.17 -9.21 -6.09
CA LYS A 124 21.84 -9.05 -5.50
C LYS A 124 21.73 -7.83 -4.56
N ILE A 125 22.79 -7.53 -3.80
CA ILE A 125 22.85 -6.33 -2.96
C ILE A 125 22.83 -5.08 -3.84
N SER A 126 23.65 -5.05 -4.89
CA SER A 126 23.71 -3.93 -5.84
C SER A 126 22.34 -3.68 -6.51
N ASP A 127 21.69 -4.75 -6.96
CA ASP A 127 20.35 -4.66 -7.56
C ASP A 127 19.31 -4.17 -6.56
N ALA A 128 19.35 -4.66 -5.32
CA ALA A 128 18.44 -4.24 -4.25
C ALA A 128 18.68 -2.77 -3.84
N GLU A 129 19.93 -2.29 -3.83
CA GLU A 129 20.27 -0.90 -3.57
C GLU A 129 19.76 0.03 -4.67
N GLN A 130 19.88 -0.37 -5.93
CA GLN A 130 19.34 0.39 -7.07
C GLN A 130 17.81 0.45 -7.03
N ASN A 131 17.16 -0.67 -6.78
CA ASN A 131 15.71 -0.75 -6.66
C ASN A 131 15.21 0.14 -5.52
N LEU A 132 15.83 0.04 -4.34
CA LEU A 132 15.47 0.86 -3.18
C LEU A 132 15.62 2.36 -3.48
N ALA A 133 16.70 2.77 -4.14
CA ALA A 133 16.93 4.17 -4.51
C ALA A 133 15.87 4.68 -5.50
N GLN A 134 15.47 3.87 -6.47
CA GLN A 134 14.40 4.20 -7.41
C GLN A 134 13.05 4.30 -6.71
N THR A 135 12.70 3.29 -5.90
CA THR A 135 11.44 3.27 -5.14
C THR A 135 11.36 4.44 -4.17
N GLN A 136 12.46 4.78 -3.48
CA GLN A 136 12.53 5.94 -2.58
C GLN A 136 12.18 7.23 -3.31
N GLY A 137 12.78 7.50 -4.49
CA GLY A 137 12.49 8.70 -5.26
C GLY A 137 11.02 8.79 -5.69
N LEU A 138 10.45 7.69 -6.20
CA LEU A 138 9.05 7.63 -6.61
C LEU A 138 8.08 7.79 -5.43
N VAL A 139 8.37 7.17 -4.29
CA VAL A 139 7.55 7.26 -3.08
C VAL A 139 7.59 8.67 -2.48
N ASP A 140 8.76 9.31 -2.46
CA ASP A 140 8.89 10.68 -1.95
C ASP A 140 8.09 11.67 -2.81
N GLU A 141 8.12 11.54 -4.14
CA GLU A 141 7.30 12.34 -5.06
C GLU A 141 5.80 12.07 -4.84
N GLU A 142 5.38 10.80 -4.80
CA GLU A 142 3.99 10.40 -4.58
C GLU A 142 3.45 10.92 -3.24
N ILE A 143 4.23 10.82 -2.16
CA ILE A 143 3.85 11.34 -0.84
C ILE A 143 3.70 12.87 -0.86
N ALA A 144 4.61 13.58 -1.55
CA ALA A 144 4.53 15.03 -1.69
C ALA A 144 3.28 15.47 -2.46
N GLU A 145 2.95 14.79 -3.56
CA GLU A 145 1.73 15.06 -4.34
C GLU A 145 0.46 14.74 -3.53
N LEU A 146 0.43 13.61 -2.84
CA LEU A 146 -0.69 13.23 -1.97
C LEU A 146 -0.87 14.21 -0.82
N GLN A 147 0.22 14.73 -0.24
CA GLN A 147 0.16 15.73 0.82
C GLN A 147 -0.40 17.06 0.30
N ALA A 148 0.05 17.54 -0.85
CA ALA A 148 -0.48 18.75 -1.47
C ALA A 148 -1.99 18.59 -1.75
N ARG A 149 -2.39 17.46 -2.33
CA ARG A 149 -3.80 17.15 -2.58
C ARG A 149 -4.61 17.08 -1.28
N LEU A 150 -4.07 16.53 -0.19
CA LEU A 150 -4.74 16.48 1.11
C LEU A 150 -5.02 17.89 1.64
N ASP A 151 -4.07 18.79 1.51
CA ASP A 151 -4.20 20.15 2.02
C ASP A 151 -5.16 20.98 1.15
N ASP A 152 -5.14 20.81 -0.18
CA ASP A 152 -6.13 21.41 -1.09
C ASP A 152 -7.55 20.92 -0.77
N ARG A 153 -7.74 19.61 -0.54
CA ARG A 153 -9.08 19.06 -0.17
C ARG A 153 -9.57 19.56 1.17
N LYS A 154 -8.70 19.80 2.15
CA LYS A 154 -9.09 20.41 3.43
C LYS A 154 -9.61 21.83 3.26
N ILE A 155 -8.93 22.63 2.44
CA ILE A 155 -9.35 24.01 2.13
C ILE A 155 -10.71 23.97 1.41
N GLU A 156 -10.83 23.18 0.36
CA GLU A 156 -12.07 23.04 -0.41
C GLU A 156 -13.24 22.55 0.45
N LEU A 157 -12.99 21.63 1.38
CA LEU A 157 -14.00 21.16 2.34
C LEU A 157 -14.48 22.29 3.26
N ALA A 158 -13.56 23.11 3.78
CA ALA A 158 -13.91 24.23 4.64
C ALA A 158 -14.76 25.26 3.89
N GLU A 159 -14.37 25.64 2.67
CA GLU A 159 -15.13 26.56 1.81
C GLU A 159 -16.52 25.99 1.47
N THR A 160 -16.59 24.70 1.13
CA THR A 160 -17.87 24.04 0.79
C THR A 160 -18.80 23.96 2.01
N LYS A 161 -18.26 23.73 3.22
CA LYS A 161 -19.06 23.76 4.47
C LYS A 161 -19.62 25.17 4.76
N THR A 162 -18.83 26.22 4.54
CA THR A 162 -19.32 27.62 4.69
C THR A 162 -20.38 27.93 3.64
N ALA A 163 -20.22 27.51 2.40
CA ALA A 163 -21.22 27.64 1.36
C ALA A 163 -22.53 26.92 1.73
N ARG A 164 -22.41 25.70 2.28
CA ARG A 164 -23.55 24.94 2.80
C ARG A 164 -24.33 25.70 3.89
N GLU A 165 -23.64 26.26 4.87
CA GLU A 165 -24.27 27.06 5.94
C GLU A 165 -25.07 28.22 5.35
N THR A 166 -24.51 28.90 4.34
CA THR A 166 -25.20 29.98 3.64
C THR A 166 -26.45 29.47 2.92
N LEU A 167 -26.42 28.33 2.26
CA LEU A 167 -27.57 27.72 1.59
C LEU A 167 -28.68 27.33 2.60
N VAL A 168 -28.27 26.76 3.74
CA VAL A 168 -29.23 26.43 4.82
C VAL A 168 -29.99 27.66 5.30
N THR A 169 -29.32 28.80 5.46
CA THR A 169 -29.98 30.05 5.88
C THR A 169 -30.93 30.65 4.82
N GLN A 170 -30.83 30.21 3.56
CA GLN A 170 -31.71 30.63 2.47
C GLN A 170 -33.03 29.85 2.39
N VAL A 171 -33.11 28.70 3.08
CA VAL A 171 -34.33 27.89 3.13
C VAL A 171 -35.23 28.40 4.27
N ASP A 172 -36.31 29.11 3.95
CA ASP A 172 -37.20 29.70 4.95
C ASP A 172 -38.09 28.68 5.67
N ASP A 173 -38.30 27.48 5.08
CA ASP A 173 -39.17 26.44 5.62
C ASP A 173 -38.36 25.42 6.43
N GLU A 174 -38.37 25.54 7.77
CA GLU A 174 -37.66 24.66 8.68
C GLU A 174 -38.17 23.20 8.61
N ASP A 175 -39.47 22.98 8.46
CA ASP A 175 -40.06 21.62 8.36
C ASP A 175 -39.62 20.92 7.08
N LEU A 176 -39.46 21.69 6.01
CA LEU A 176 -38.92 21.19 4.74
C LEU A 176 -37.44 20.83 4.85
N LEU A 177 -36.66 21.65 5.53
CA LEU A 177 -35.24 21.41 5.78
C LEU A 177 -35.04 20.15 6.64
N ASP A 178 -35.81 19.96 7.69
CA ASP A 178 -35.80 18.77 8.52
C ASP A 178 -36.19 17.52 7.73
N THR A 179 -37.16 17.62 6.86
CA THR A 179 -37.56 16.55 5.95
C THR A 179 -36.43 16.21 4.99
N TYR A 180 -35.74 17.20 4.43
CA TYR A 180 -34.57 17.01 3.59
C TYR A 180 -33.47 16.26 4.34
N HIS A 181 -33.06 16.72 5.52
CA HIS A 181 -31.99 16.06 6.29
C HIS A 181 -32.30 14.61 6.62
N ARG A 182 -33.56 14.34 7.02
CA ARG A 182 -34.02 12.97 7.29
C ARG A 182 -33.94 12.06 6.06
N LEU A 183 -34.35 12.57 4.90
CA LEU A 183 -34.34 11.85 3.64
C LEU A 183 -32.90 11.63 3.13
N TYR A 184 -32.05 12.66 3.20
CA TYR A 184 -30.67 12.62 2.79
C TYR A 184 -29.90 11.53 3.54
N ASN A 185 -30.01 11.50 4.87
CA ASN A 185 -29.36 10.50 5.70
C ASN A 185 -29.87 9.07 5.47
N LYS A 186 -31.17 8.91 5.14
CA LYS A 186 -31.79 7.60 4.93
C LYS A 186 -31.53 7.02 3.54
N ARG A 187 -31.15 7.85 2.55
CA ARG A 187 -31.20 7.51 1.13
C ARG A 187 -29.90 7.74 0.38
N GLU A 188 -28.79 7.40 1.00
CA GLU A 188 -27.50 7.51 0.34
C GLU A 188 -27.30 8.84 -0.39
N SER A 189 -27.65 9.94 0.29
CA SER A 189 -27.46 11.31 -0.23
C SER A 189 -28.39 11.73 -1.39
N GLN A 190 -29.58 11.11 -1.52
CA GLN A 190 -30.57 11.41 -2.56
C GLN A 190 -31.94 11.79 -1.96
N ALA A 191 -32.04 12.97 -1.37
CA ALA A 191 -33.32 13.49 -0.81
C ALA A 191 -34.23 14.10 -1.88
N VAL A 192 -33.62 14.85 -2.83
CA VAL A 192 -34.34 15.57 -3.91
C VAL A 192 -33.96 14.90 -5.23
N VAL A 193 -34.96 14.39 -5.96
CA VAL A 193 -34.72 13.57 -7.14
C VAL A 193 -35.67 13.94 -8.28
N ARG A 194 -35.22 13.71 -9.49
CA ARG A 194 -35.99 13.96 -10.68
C ARG A 194 -37.08 12.88 -10.88
N VAL A 195 -38.25 13.31 -11.35
CA VAL A 195 -39.22 12.40 -11.95
C VAL A 195 -39.17 12.49 -13.47
N THR A 196 -39.09 11.37 -14.14
CA THR A 196 -39.01 11.33 -15.61
C THR A 196 -40.35 11.62 -16.27
N SER A 197 -40.35 11.89 -17.60
CA SER A 197 -41.56 12.03 -18.39
C SER A 197 -42.46 10.78 -18.37
N GLU A 198 -41.91 9.62 -18.09
CA GLU A 198 -42.60 8.34 -17.94
C GLU A 198 -43.16 8.14 -16.51
N ARG A 199 -43.06 9.19 -15.70
CA ARG A 199 -43.46 9.21 -14.27
C ARG A 199 -42.65 8.26 -13.37
N ILE A 200 -41.37 8.00 -13.73
CA ILE A 200 -40.49 7.13 -12.95
C ILE A 200 -39.66 8.01 -11.98
N CYS A 201 -39.68 7.68 -10.70
CA CYS A 201 -38.78 8.27 -9.69
C CYS A 201 -37.36 7.79 -9.93
N THR A 202 -36.38 8.70 -10.09
CA THR A 202 -34.99 8.31 -10.38
C THR A 202 -34.23 7.73 -9.18
N SER A 203 -34.79 7.82 -7.97
CA SER A 203 -34.19 7.20 -6.77
C SER A 203 -34.62 5.73 -6.57
N CYS A 204 -35.94 5.45 -6.64
CA CYS A 204 -36.44 4.09 -6.38
C CYS A 204 -36.89 3.34 -7.65
N HIS A 205 -36.83 3.98 -8.81
CA HIS A 205 -37.22 3.46 -10.12
C HIS A 205 -38.66 2.97 -10.23
N ILE A 206 -39.53 3.41 -9.32
CA ILE A 206 -40.96 3.08 -9.32
C ILE A 206 -41.76 4.21 -9.95
N GLN A 207 -42.83 3.87 -10.68
CA GLN A 207 -43.72 4.82 -11.29
C GLN A 207 -44.58 5.49 -10.23
N VAL A 208 -44.58 6.83 -10.22
CA VAL A 208 -45.41 7.63 -9.31
C VAL A 208 -46.82 7.77 -9.88
N THR A 209 -47.78 8.10 -9.00
CA THR A 209 -49.17 8.32 -9.43
C THR A 209 -49.28 9.51 -10.38
N PRO A 210 -50.31 9.57 -11.26
CA PRO A 210 -50.55 10.72 -12.13
C PRO A 210 -50.74 12.02 -11.33
N ALA A 211 -51.34 11.94 -10.16
CA ALA A 211 -51.56 13.08 -9.28
C ALA A 211 -50.24 13.64 -8.73
N THR A 212 -49.36 12.76 -8.23
CA THR A 212 -48.02 13.15 -7.74
C THR A 212 -47.15 13.73 -8.86
N PHE A 213 -47.20 13.16 -10.07
CA PHE A 213 -46.52 13.72 -11.21
C PHE A 213 -47.02 15.08 -11.64
N ALA A 214 -48.36 15.29 -11.68
CA ALA A 214 -48.98 16.58 -11.97
C ALA A 214 -48.61 17.63 -10.93
N LEU A 215 -48.51 17.24 -9.65
CA LEU A 215 -48.08 18.11 -8.56
C LEU A 215 -46.60 18.53 -8.73
N ALA A 216 -45.71 17.60 -9.05
CA ALA A 216 -44.29 17.88 -9.34
C ALA A 216 -44.13 18.85 -10.52
N GLN A 217 -44.93 18.67 -11.59
CA GLN A 217 -44.89 19.53 -12.77
C GLN A 217 -45.49 20.94 -12.49
N SER A 218 -46.60 21.01 -11.81
CA SER A 218 -47.27 22.30 -11.52
C SER A 218 -46.47 23.20 -10.56
N GLY A 219 -45.70 22.57 -9.64
CA GLY A 219 -44.93 23.28 -8.64
C GLY A 219 -45.81 24.05 -7.64
N THR A 220 -47.11 23.70 -7.51
CA THR A 220 -48.02 24.36 -6.55
C THR A 220 -47.76 23.93 -5.11
N ALA A 221 -47.29 22.69 -4.91
CA ALA A 221 -46.86 22.16 -3.63
C ALA A 221 -45.65 21.22 -3.82
N ILE A 222 -45.01 20.85 -2.72
CA ILE A 222 -43.91 19.89 -2.74
C ILE A 222 -44.49 18.51 -3.02
N ALA A 223 -43.97 17.87 -4.06
CA ALA A 223 -44.34 16.50 -4.43
C ALA A 223 -43.38 15.51 -3.77
N HIS A 224 -43.93 14.48 -3.17
CA HIS A 224 -43.16 13.35 -2.62
C HIS A 224 -43.44 12.07 -3.38
N CYS A 225 -42.44 11.25 -3.60
CA CYS A 225 -42.61 9.94 -4.18
C CYS A 225 -43.47 9.04 -3.29
N ASP A 226 -44.57 8.47 -3.85
CA ASP A 226 -45.51 7.61 -3.12
C ASP A 226 -44.87 6.40 -2.48
N ASN A 227 -43.79 5.89 -3.06
CA ASN A 227 -43.07 4.71 -2.57
C ASN A 227 -41.91 5.05 -1.64
N CYS A 228 -41.06 5.98 -2.04
CA CYS A 228 -39.81 6.26 -1.37
C CYS A 228 -39.76 7.57 -0.61
N SER A 229 -40.76 8.39 -0.68
CA SER A 229 -40.90 9.69 -0.03
C SER A 229 -39.85 10.75 -0.43
N ALA A 230 -39.00 10.49 -1.43
CA ALA A 230 -38.08 11.49 -1.94
C ALA A 230 -38.82 12.70 -2.48
N ILE A 231 -38.27 13.89 -2.31
CA ILE A 231 -38.78 15.13 -2.87
C ILE A 231 -38.61 15.11 -4.38
N LEU A 232 -39.68 15.33 -5.13
CA LEU A 232 -39.67 15.19 -6.58
C LEU A 232 -39.64 16.57 -7.27
N PHE A 233 -38.81 16.65 -8.33
CA PHE A 233 -38.85 17.75 -9.30
C PHE A 233 -38.96 17.21 -10.73
N PRO A 234 -39.54 18.01 -11.67
CA PRO A 234 -39.77 17.57 -13.06
C PRO A 234 -38.49 17.46 -13.91
#